data_6537d2cb8b1b8dd65d5bf50019a0b465
#
_entry.id   6537d2cb8b1b8dd65d5bf50019a0b465
#
_cell.length_a   1.000
_cell.length_b   1.000
_cell.length_c   1.000
_cell.angle_alpha   90.00
_cell.angle_beta   90.00
_cell.angle_gamma   90.00
#
_symmetry.space_group_name_H-M   'P 1'
#
loop_
_entity.id
_entity.type
_entity.pdbx_description
1 polymer ?
#
loop_
_entity_poly.entity_id
_entity_poly.type
_entity_poly.pdbx_seq_one_letter_code
_entity_poly.pdbx_strand_id
1 'polypeptide(L)'
;GSTSVKGMSAKPIIDLDIVIEKDKFAIIKELLNKKGYEHEGDLGIEGREAFSYSGKEELMTHHLYVCPQDSKELFRHITFRNFLKDNPALAAEYSKVKEQAAVLYPDDIDKYMEFKSKIIEKIYKKCGLLK
;
A
#
# COMPACT_ATOMS: atom_id res chain seq x y z
N GLY A 1 -1.06 -1.82 -5.48
CA GLY A 1 -0.96 -2.75 -4.37
C GLY A 1 -0.62 -4.17 -4.79
N SER A 2 -0.51 -5.05 -3.84
CA SER A 2 -0.14 -6.45 -4.09
C SER A 2 -1.15 -7.19 -4.97
N THR A 3 -2.40 -6.76 -4.99
CA THR A 3 -3.44 -7.34 -5.84
C THR A 3 -3.19 -7.11 -7.34
N SER A 4 -2.33 -6.18 -7.70
CA SER A 4 -2.01 -5.89 -9.09
C SER A 4 -0.98 -6.85 -9.69
N VAL A 5 -0.36 -7.70 -8.87
CA VAL A 5 0.67 -8.65 -9.30
C VAL A 5 0.06 -10.04 -9.40
N LYS A 6 0.11 -10.63 -10.61
CA LYS A 6 -0.45 -11.96 -10.86
C LYS A 6 0.26 -13.02 -10.01
N GLY A 7 -0.50 -13.89 -9.36
CA GLY A 7 0.02 -14.96 -8.51
C GLY A 7 0.33 -14.55 -7.08
N MET A 8 0.08 -13.29 -6.73
CA MET A 8 0.25 -12.81 -5.36
C MET A 8 -0.98 -13.14 -4.52
N SER A 9 -0.76 -13.61 -3.30
CA SER A 9 -1.81 -13.63 -2.28
C SER A 9 -2.03 -12.20 -1.78
N ALA A 10 -3.29 -11.82 -1.64
CA ALA A 10 -3.65 -10.52 -1.11
C ALA A 10 -4.68 -10.69 0.00
N LYS A 11 -4.60 -9.85 1.04
CA LYS A 11 -5.69 -9.72 2.00
C LYS A 11 -6.90 -9.14 1.24
N PRO A 12 -8.14 -9.36 1.71
CA PRO A 12 -9.32 -8.76 1.09
C PRO A 12 -9.41 -7.25 1.36
N ILE A 13 -8.28 -6.55 1.23
CA ILE A 13 -8.13 -5.11 1.41
C ILE A 13 -7.32 -4.59 0.23
N ILE A 14 -7.88 -3.63 -0.49
CA ILE A 14 -7.23 -3.00 -1.65
C ILE A 14 -6.57 -1.71 -1.19
N ASP A 15 -5.38 -1.42 -1.71
CA ASP A 15 -4.75 -0.11 -1.55
C ASP A 15 -4.99 0.71 -2.81
N LEU A 16 -5.59 1.88 -2.65
CA LEU A 16 -5.88 2.80 -3.74
C LEU A 16 -5.07 4.08 -3.56
N ASP A 17 -4.32 4.45 -4.58
CA ASP A 17 -3.56 5.69 -4.60
C ASP A 17 -4.13 6.62 -5.66
N ILE A 18 -4.60 7.79 -5.22
CA ILE A 18 -5.01 8.86 -6.14
C ILE A 18 -3.80 9.76 -6.34
N VAL A 19 -3.33 9.86 -7.57
CA VAL A 19 -2.15 10.68 -7.92
C VAL A 19 -2.62 12.03 -8.43
N ILE A 20 -2.11 13.10 -7.82
CA ILE A 20 -2.56 14.46 -8.13
C ILE A 20 -1.36 15.42 -8.30
N GLU A 21 -1.62 16.56 -8.92
CA GLU A 21 -0.71 17.69 -8.84
C GLU A 21 -0.83 18.30 -7.43
N LYS A 22 0.30 18.74 -6.86
CA LYS A 22 0.35 19.25 -5.48
C LYS A 22 -0.69 20.33 -5.17
N ASP A 23 -0.92 21.22 -6.10
CA ASP A 23 -1.84 22.34 -5.94
C ASP A 23 -3.32 21.93 -5.98
N LYS A 24 -3.61 20.66 -6.29
CA LYS A 24 -4.97 20.16 -6.36
C LYS A 24 -5.44 19.47 -5.08
N PHE A 25 -4.59 19.36 -4.07
CA PHE A 25 -4.91 18.60 -2.86
C PHE A 25 -6.17 19.14 -2.16
N ALA A 26 -6.29 20.46 -2.01
CA ALA A 26 -7.45 21.04 -1.32
C ALA A 26 -8.78 20.68 -2.01
N ILE A 27 -8.78 20.68 -3.34
CA ILE A 27 -9.97 20.34 -4.15
C ILE A 27 -10.31 18.85 -3.95
N ILE A 28 -9.31 17.98 -4.04
CA ILE A 28 -9.50 16.53 -3.90
C ILE A 28 -9.97 16.19 -2.48
N LYS A 29 -9.40 16.81 -1.46
CA LYS A 29 -9.80 16.64 -0.08
C LYS A 29 -11.28 16.96 0.11
N GLU A 30 -11.74 18.07 -0.46
CA GLU A 30 -13.13 18.48 -0.37
C GLU A 30 -14.06 17.49 -1.07
N LEU A 31 -13.68 17.04 -2.29
CA LEU A 31 -14.47 16.05 -3.03
C LEU A 31 -14.56 14.72 -2.29
N LEU A 32 -13.47 14.26 -1.71
CA LEU A 32 -13.46 13.02 -0.93
C LEU A 32 -14.30 13.16 0.34
N ASN A 33 -14.25 14.32 0.98
CA ASN A 33 -15.04 14.60 2.17
C ASN A 33 -16.55 14.48 1.85
N LYS A 34 -16.99 15.00 0.71
CA LYS A 34 -18.36 14.91 0.26
C LYS A 34 -18.80 13.46 0.00
N LYS A 35 -17.86 12.58 -0.29
CA LYS A 35 -18.11 11.15 -0.51
C LYS A 35 -17.94 10.30 0.74
N GLY A 36 -17.74 10.91 1.90
CA GLY A 36 -17.67 10.21 3.18
C GLY A 36 -16.27 9.80 3.62
N TYR A 37 -15.23 10.33 2.99
CA TYR A 37 -13.85 10.10 3.42
C TYR A 37 -13.36 11.25 4.29
N GLU A 38 -12.63 10.92 5.35
CA GLU A 38 -12.05 11.90 6.26
C GLU A 38 -10.53 11.88 6.16
N HIS A 39 -9.92 13.07 6.06
CA HIS A 39 -8.47 13.23 5.97
C HIS A 39 -7.82 12.91 7.31
N GLU A 40 -6.84 12.01 7.30
CA GLU A 40 -6.11 11.55 8.48
C GLU A 40 -4.68 12.10 8.57
N GLY A 41 -4.24 12.88 7.59
CA GLY A 41 -2.86 13.33 7.50
C GLY A 41 -1.97 12.28 6.86
N ASP A 42 -0.65 12.44 7.02
CA ASP A 42 0.32 11.55 6.37
C ASP A 42 0.62 10.28 7.19
N LEU A 43 0.14 10.22 8.42
CA LEU A 43 0.36 9.10 9.35
C LEU A 43 1.86 8.75 9.51
N GLY A 44 2.71 9.76 9.40
CA GLY A 44 4.16 9.61 9.53
C GLY A 44 4.89 9.24 8.25
N ILE A 45 4.19 9.15 7.12
CA ILE A 45 4.78 8.82 5.81
C ILE A 45 4.66 10.03 4.89
N GLU A 46 5.74 10.78 4.75
CA GLU A 46 5.79 11.98 3.92
C GLU A 46 5.46 11.64 2.47
N GLY A 47 4.67 12.50 1.82
CA GLY A 47 4.29 12.35 0.41
C GLY A 47 3.09 11.43 0.19
N ARG A 48 2.38 11.05 1.26
CA ARG A 48 1.17 10.23 1.16
C ARG A 48 0.17 10.67 2.20
N GLU A 49 -1.01 11.12 1.76
CA GLU A 49 -2.08 11.54 2.67
C GLU A 49 -3.15 10.45 2.73
N ALA A 50 -3.44 9.98 3.96
CA ALA A 50 -4.40 8.90 4.18
C ALA A 50 -5.81 9.44 4.43
N PHE A 51 -6.80 8.66 4.03
CA PHE A 51 -8.21 8.97 4.25
C PHE A 51 -8.92 7.77 4.86
N SER A 52 -9.73 8.01 5.88
CA SER A 52 -10.56 7.00 6.51
C SER A 52 -12.02 7.11 6.05
N TYR A 53 -12.79 6.08 6.31
CA TYR A 53 -14.22 6.06 5.98
C TYR A 53 -14.96 5.10 6.90
N SER A 54 -16.30 5.21 6.89
CA SER A 54 -17.19 4.26 7.57
C SER A 54 -18.45 4.10 6.74
N GLY A 55 -19.20 3.01 6.97
CA GLY A 55 -20.49 2.80 6.34
C GLY A 55 -20.47 2.54 4.84
N LYS A 56 -19.37 1.99 4.31
CA LYS A 56 -19.23 1.68 2.89
C LYS A 56 -19.19 0.17 2.65
N GLU A 57 -20.15 -0.56 3.23
CA GLU A 57 -20.21 -2.01 3.17
C GLU A 57 -20.40 -2.54 1.76
N GLU A 58 -20.96 -1.75 0.85
CA GLU A 58 -21.16 -2.12 -0.55
C GLU A 58 -19.85 -2.14 -1.35
N LEU A 59 -18.78 -1.58 -0.80
CA LEU A 59 -17.46 -1.58 -1.43
C LEU A 59 -16.54 -2.55 -0.73
N MET A 60 -15.54 -3.05 -1.46
CA MET A 60 -14.47 -3.83 -0.84
C MET A 60 -13.74 -2.97 0.18
N THR A 61 -13.31 -3.60 1.28
CA THR A 61 -12.47 -2.90 2.26
C THR A 61 -11.21 -2.40 1.54
N HIS A 62 -10.89 -1.12 1.74
CA HIS A 62 -9.78 -0.49 1.03
C HIS A 62 -9.12 0.57 1.89
N HIS A 63 -7.84 0.81 1.57
CA HIS A 63 -7.11 1.96 2.09
C HIS A 63 -7.04 2.99 0.97
N LEU A 64 -7.38 4.24 1.26
CA LEU A 64 -7.34 5.32 0.27
C LEU A 64 -6.26 6.33 0.64
N TYR A 65 -5.37 6.60 -0.30
CA TYR A 65 -4.31 7.57 -0.15
C TYR A 65 -4.32 8.55 -1.31
N VAL A 66 -3.88 9.78 -1.04
CA VAL A 66 -3.67 10.79 -2.07
C VAL A 66 -2.19 11.16 -2.07
N CYS A 67 -1.56 11.06 -3.22
CA CYS A 67 -0.13 11.28 -3.38
C CYS A 67 0.13 12.33 -4.48
N PRO A 68 1.02 13.30 -4.25
CA PRO A 68 1.47 14.15 -5.36
C PRO A 68 2.30 13.33 -6.36
N GLN A 69 2.32 13.77 -7.62
CA GLN A 69 3.03 13.07 -8.70
C GLN A 69 4.51 12.84 -8.42
N ASP A 70 5.13 13.74 -7.66
CA ASP A 70 6.56 13.69 -7.34
C ASP A 70 6.85 13.00 -5.99
N SER A 71 5.86 12.32 -5.41
CA SER A 71 6.00 11.65 -4.12
C SER A 71 7.02 10.50 -4.20
N LYS A 72 7.98 10.51 -3.28
CA LYS A 72 8.95 9.41 -3.14
C LYS A 72 8.27 8.12 -2.73
N GLU A 73 7.24 8.21 -1.90
CA GLU A 73 6.49 7.03 -1.47
C GLU A 73 5.74 6.40 -2.64
N LEU A 74 5.12 7.21 -3.51
CA LEU A 74 4.49 6.73 -4.72
C LEU A 74 5.49 6.03 -5.63
N PHE A 75 6.67 6.62 -5.81
CA PHE A 75 7.74 6.02 -6.60
C PHE A 75 8.15 4.65 -6.04
N ARG A 76 8.30 4.54 -4.72
CA ARG A 76 8.63 3.27 -4.06
C ARG A 76 7.56 2.22 -4.30
N HIS A 77 6.29 2.56 -4.15
CA HIS A 77 5.17 1.65 -4.38
C HIS A 77 5.15 1.13 -5.82
N ILE A 78 5.29 2.02 -6.78
CA ILE A 78 5.27 1.65 -8.20
C ILE A 78 6.48 0.78 -8.54
N THR A 79 7.66 1.15 -8.06
CA THR A 79 8.89 0.39 -8.30
C THR A 79 8.78 -1.02 -7.73
N PHE A 80 8.34 -1.14 -6.48
CA PHE A 80 8.14 -2.42 -5.81
C PHE A 80 7.14 -3.30 -6.58
N ARG A 81 6.01 -2.75 -6.94
CA ARG A 81 4.97 -3.46 -7.68
C ARG A 81 5.49 -3.97 -9.03
N ASN A 82 6.12 -3.09 -9.81
CA ASN A 82 6.62 -3.44 -11.14
C ASN A 82 7.73 -4.50 -11.06
N PHE A 83 8.60 -4.39 -10.05
CA PHE A 83 9.65 -5.38 -9.84
C PHE A 83 9.08 -6.76 -9.57
N LEU A 84 8.03 -6.86 -8.74
CA LEU A 84 7.38 -8.15 -8.46
C LEU A 84 6.66 -8.70 -9.69
N LYS A 85 6.07 -7.85 -10.53
CA LYS A 85 5.47 -8.29 -11.79
C LYS A 85 6.48 -8.95 -12.71
N ASP A 86 7.71 -8.44 -12.73
CA ASP A 86 8.78 -8.94 -13.58
C ASP A 86 9.55 -10.10 -12.94
N ASN A 87 9.27 -10.43 -11.68
CA ASN A 87 9.98 -11.47 -10.92
C ASN A 87 8.98 -12.41 -10.23
N PRO A 88 8.31 -13.31 -10.99
CA PRO A 88 7.26 -14.17 -10.42
C PRO A 88 7.71 -15.06 -9.26
N ALA A 89 8.95 -15.55 -9.28
CA ALA A 89 9.46 -16.39 -8.20
C ALA A 89 9.56 -15.60 -6.89
N LEU A 90 9.99 -14.35 -6.95
CA LEU A 90 10.10 -13.47 -5.80
C LEU A 90 8.71 -13.04 -5.31
N ALA A 91 7.78 -12.80 -6.24
CA ALA A 91 6.39 -12.52 -5.91
C ALA A 91 5.75 -13.68 -5.15
N ALA A 92 6.01 -14.91 -5.58
CA ALA A 92 5.52 -16.12 -4.90
C ALA A 92 6.12 -16.27 -3.50
N GLU A 93 7.41 -15.99 -3.34
CA GLU A 93 8.09 -15.99 -2.04
C GLU A 93 7.46 -14.97 -1.09
N TYR A 94 7.22 -13.75 -1.58
CA TYR A 94 6.58 -12.70 -0.81
C TYR A 94 5.16 -13.08 -0.38
N SER A 95 4.39 -13.67 -1.30
CA SER A 95 3.04 -14.15 -1.04
C SER A 95 3.03 -15.21 0.07
N LYS A 96 3.95 -16.16 0.00
CA LYS A 96 4.09 -17.23 1.01
C LYS A 96 4.42 -16.66 2.38
N VAL A 97 5.34 -15.70 2.46
CA VAL A 97 5.70 -15.05 3.72
C VAL A 97 4.49 -14.32 4.31
N LYS A 98 3.72 -13.63 3.48
CA LYS A 98 2.49 -12.94 3.92
C LYS A 98 1.47 -13.92 4.50
N GLU A 99 1.28 -15.05 3.85
CA GLU A 99 0.35 -16.08 4.33
C GLU A 99 0.80 -16.65 5.68
N GLN A 100 2.09 -16.94 5.82
CA GLN A 100 2.65 -17.44 7.06
C GLN A 100 2.49 -16.40 8.19
N ALA A 101 2.77 -15.14 7.91
CA ALA A 101 2.60 -14.06 8.88
C ALA A 101 1.15 -13.93 9.36
N ALA A 102 0.19 -14.06 8.43
CA ALA A 102 -1.22 -13.95 8.75
C ALA A 102 -1.68 -15.11 9.65
N VAL A 103 -1.14 -16.31 9.44
CA VAL A 103 -1.45 -17.49 10.27
C VAL A 103 -0.84 -17.36 11.66
N LEU A 104 0.42 -16.90 11.74
CA LEU A 104 1.14 -16.81 13.02
C LEU A 104 0.67 -15.63 13.88
N TYR A 105 0.34 -14.50 13.25
CA TYR A 105 0.04 -13.26 13.96
C TYR A 105 -1.25 -12.60 13.44
N PRO A 106 -2.41 -13.30 13.54
CA PRO A 106 -3.65 -12.77 12.98
C PRO A 106 -4.15 -11.47 13.67
N ASP A 107 -3.79 -11.29 14.95
CA ASP A 107 -4.26 -10.14 15.75
C ASP A 107 -3.13 -9.25 16.26
N ASP A 108 -1.88 -9.48 15.81
CA ASP A 108 -0.71 -8.71 16.25
C ASP A 108 -0.05 -8.09 15.01
N ILE A 109 -0.43 -6.85 14.71
CA ILE A 109 0.07 -6.15 13.52
C ILE A 109 1.58 -5.89 13.59
N ASP A 110 2.13 -5.62 14.76
CA ASP A 110 3.55 -5.34 14.90
C ASP A 110 4.39 -6.57 14.59
N LYS A 111 4.01 -7.73 15.13
CA LYS A 111 4.70 -8.99 14.84
C LYS A 111 4.50 -9.42 13.39
N TYR A 112 3.31 -9.19 12.84
CA TYR A 112 3.04 -9.45 11.43
C TYR A 112 3.98 -8.66 10.53
N MET A 113 4.13 -7.36 10.78
CA MET A 113 5.02 -6.50 10.01
C MET A 113 6.48 -6.87 10.19
N GLU A 114 6.89 -7.20 11.41
CA GLU A 114 8.27 -7.65 11.70
C GLU A 114 8.60 -8.93 10.95
N PHE A 115 7.68 -9.89 10.91
CA PHE A 115 7.86 -11.16 10.20
C PHE A 115 8.07 -10.94 8.71
N LYS A 116 7.37 -9.96 8.12
CA LYS A 116 7.49 -9.62 6.71
C LYS A 116 8.73 -8.78 6.38
N SER A 117 9.35 -8.15 7.37
CA SER A 117 10.39 -7.14 7.13
C SER A 117 11.58 -7.66 6.33
N LYS A 118 12.00 -8.89 6.57
CA LYS A 118 13.17 -9.48 5.89
C LYS A 118 12.93 -9.67 4.40
N ILE A 119 11.76 -10.16 4.00
CA ILE A 119 11.46 -10.34 2.58
C ILE A 119 11.28 -8.97 1.89
N ILE A 120 10.71 -8.01 2.58
CA ILE A 120 10.56 -6.65 2.05
C ILE A 120 11.93 -6.01 1.82
N GLU A 121 12.86 -6.13 2.78
CA GLU A 121 14.24 -5.64 2.62
C GLU A 121 14.93 -6.30 1.44
N LYS A 122 14.79 -7.61 1.31
CA LYS A 122 15.37 -8.37 0.19
C LYS A 122 14.87 -7.82 -1.15
N ILE A 123 13.58 -7.58 -1.26
CA ILE A 123 12.97 -7.03 -2.48
C ILE A 123 13.48 -5.61 -2.74
N TYR A 124 13.51 -4.76 -1.70
CA TYR A 124 14.00 -3.39 -1.83
C TYR A 124 15.45 -3.33 -2.31
N LYS A 125 16.31 -4.21 -1.79
CA LYS A 125 17.71 -4.29 -2.23
C LYS A 125 17.79 -4.69 -3.70
N LYS A 126 17.01 -5.68 -4.11
CA LYS A 126 17.05 -6.19 -5.49
C LYS A 126 16.50 -5.20 -6.50
N CYS A 127 15.52 -4.38 -6.13
CA CYS A 127 14.95 -3.38 -7.05
C CYS A 127 15.61 -2.00 -6.95
N GLY A 128 16.66 -1.86 -6.12
CA GLY A 128 17.46 -0.64 -6.03
C GLY A 128 16.93 0.42 -5.07
N LEU A 129 15.89 0.12 -4.29
CA LEU A 129 15.33 1.05 -3.32
C LEU A 129 16.09 1.11 -2.01
N LEU A 130 16.93 0.09 -1.74
CA LEU A 130 17.74 -0.01 -0.54
C LEU A 130 19.14 -0.47 -0.94
N LYS A 131 20.15 0.18 -0.43
CA LYS A 131 21.55 -0.17 -0.73
C LYS A 131 22.06 -1.33 0.11
#